data_9cde1571875542a7466856c8e5aa122c
#
_entry.id   9cde1571875542a7466856c8e5aa122c
#
_cell.length_a   1.000
_cell.length_b   1.000
_cell.length_c   1.000
_cell.angle_alpha   90.00
_cell.angle_beta   90.00
_cell.angle_gamma   90.00
#
_symmetry.space_group_name_H-M   'P 1'
#
loop_
_entity.id
_entity.type
_entity.pdbx_description
1 polymer ?
#
loop_
_entity_poly.entity_id
_entity_poly.type
_entity_poly.pdbx_seq_one_letter_code
_entity_poly.pdbx_strand_id
1 'polypeptide(L)'
;MARQGWGRHSTVATGSDSGDQVSVNAWNADTNKAGMLGFTAQTLASATSVTPTGSTLILSGSTNVSTITITETAEYDLLYVFTSGTVTLVNTSSPSSAGDIKLLANVDKDLSATVPTILIRKGDFWIEYGGGITNSLNDIGDVVITSVDNEDVLAYDSTT
;
A
#
# COMPACT_ATOMS: atom_id res chain seq x y z
N MET A 1 -53.30 -17.43 13.76
CA MET A 1 -51.85 -17.50 13.49
C MET A 1 -51.32 -16.08 13.33
N ALA A 2 -50.67 -15.53 14.32
CA ALA A 2 -50.10 -14.19 14.29
C ALA A 2 -48.75 -14.23 13.55
N ARG A 3 -48.63 -13.41 12.49
CA ARG A 3 -47.36 -13.16 11.83
C ARG A 3 -46.44 -12.45 12.79
N GLN A 4 -45.31 -13.07 13.15
CA GLN A 4 -44.22 -12.36 13.83
C GLN A 4 -43.71 -11.30 12.86
N GLY A 5 -43.93 -10.03 13.21
CA GLY A 5 -43.33 -8.91 12.54
C GLY A 5 -41.82 -8.94 12.74
N TRP A 6 -41.10 -8.75 11.68
CA TRP A 6 -39.65 -8.46 11.73
C TRP A 6 -39.50 -7.11 12.44
N GLY A 7 -39.35 -7.16 13.75
CA GLY A 7 -38.98 -5.99 14.52
C GLY A 7 -37.60 -5.56 14.11
N ARG A 8 -37.48 -4.34 13.60
CA ARG A 8 -36.18 -3.69 13.51
C ARG A 8 -35.67 -3.54 14.94
N HIS A 9 -34.72 -4.37 15.34
CA HIS A 9 -34.00 -4.16 16.57
C HIS A 9 -33.11 -2.94 16.40
N SER A 10 -33.63 -1.76 16.67
CA SER A 10 -32.81 -0.60 16.96
C SER A 10 -32.58 -0.56 18.47
N THR A 11 -31.92 -1.55 19.01
CA THR A 11 -31.34 -1.46 20.31
C THR A 11 -29.93 -0.91 20.13
N VAL A 12 -29.79 0.36 20.47
CA VAL A 12 -28.47 0.90 20.81
C VAL A 12 -27.94 0.03 21.94
N ALA A 13 -26.97 -0.82 21.66
CA ALA A 13 -26.34 -1.63 22.67
C ALA A 13 -25.56 -0.70 23.60
N THR A 14 -26.17 -0.36 24.73
CA THR A 14 -25.48 0.28 25.85
C THR A 14 -24.80 -0.81 26.66
N GLY A 15 -23.55 -1.11 26.27
CA GLY A 15 -22.53 -1.69 27.12
C GLY A 15 -22.87 -2.91 27.96
N SER A 16 -23.09 -4.05 27.38
CA SER A 16 -22.54 -5.36 27.78
C SER A 16 -22.98 -6.37 26.74
N ASP A 17 -22.05 -6.78 25.92
CA ASP A 17 -22.29 -7.82 24.92
C ASP A 17 -22.50 -9.15 25.61
N SER A 18 -23.72 -9.69 25.58
CA SER A 18 -23.96 -11.10 25.82
C SER A 18 -23.70 -11.85 24.50
N GLY A 19 -22.46 -12.20 24.27
CA GLY A 19 -22.01 -13.33 23.47
C GLY A 19 -22.20 -13.28 21.94
N ASP A 20 -23.28 -12.77 21.38
CA ASP A 20 -23.62 -12.97 19.96
C ASP A 20 -23.98 -11.68 19.18
N GLN A 21 -23.86 -10.53 19.77
CA GLN A 21 -24.13 -9.25 19.09
C GLN A 21 -22.87 -8.41 19.00
N VAL A 22 -22.43 -8.18 17.79
CA VAL A 22 -21.36 -7.19 17.54
C VAL A 22 -21.91 -5.83 17.95
N SER A 23 -21.28 -5.19 18.94
CA SER A 23 -21.69 -3.86 19.38
C SER A 23 -21.52 -2.85 18.23
N VAL A 24 -22.40 -1.85 18.15
CA VAL A 24 -22.27 -0.79 17.15
C VAL A 24 -20.93 -0.09 17.28
N ASN A 25 -20.37 -0.02 18.48
CA ASN A 25 -19.04 0.55 18.72
C ASN A 25 -17.92 -0.36 18.23
N ALA A 26 -18.03 -1.69 18.40
CA ALA A 26 -17.09 -2.65 17.82
C ALA A 26 -17.18 -2.64 16.29
N TRP A 27 -18.40 -2.62 15.73
CA TRP A 27 -18.60 -2.47 14.29
C TRP A 27 -17.99 -1.18 13.75
N ASN A 28 -18.25 -0.03 14.39
CA ASN A 28 -17.67 1.24 13.99
C ASN A 28 -16.15 1.30 14.20
N ALA A 29 -15.64 0.67 15.25
CA ALA A 29 -14.20 0.56 15.47
C ALA A 29 -13.53 -0.32 14.41
N ASP A 30 -14.15 -1.46 14.06
CA ASP A 30 -13.64 -2.34 13.02
C ASP A 30 -13.75 -1.73 11.62
N THR A 31 -14.82 -1.02 11.30
CA THR A 31 -14.94 -0.31 10.02
C THR A 31 -13.96 0.85 9.91
N ASN A 32 -13.62 1.49 11.02
CA ASN A 32 -12.58 2.51 11.05
C ASN A 32 -11.15 1.89 11.01
N LYS A 33 -10.97 0.71 11.55
CA LYS A 33 -9.69 -0.03 11.51
C LYS A 33 -9.49 -0.83 10.23
N ALA A 34 -10.56 -1.40 9.71
CA ALA A 34 -10.48 -2.31 8.56
C ALA A 34 -10.28 -1.59 7.22
N GLY A 35 -10.39 -0.28 7.17
CA GLY A 35 -10.17 0.47 5.92
C GLY A 35 -11.06 -0.01 4.76
N MET A 36 -12.12 -0.75 5.06
CA MET A 36 -12.87 -1.48 4.04
C MET A 36 -13.61 -0.57 3.06
N LEU A 37 -13.82 0.70 3.37
CA LEU A 37 -14.42 1.68 2.45
C LEU A 37 -14.10 3.14 2.78
N GLY A 38 -13.19 3.41 3.71
CA GLY A 38 -12.79 4.76 4.08
C GLY A 38 -11.28 4.82 4.24
N PHE A 39 -10.55 5.00 3.17
CA PHE A 39 -9.14 5.32 3.24
C PHE A 39 -8.99 6.67 3.91
N THR A 40 -8.80 6.67 5.22
CA THR A 40 -8.47 7.90 5.93
C THR A 40 -7.04 8.27 5.55
N ALA A 41 -6.90 9.28 4.71
CA ALA A 41 -5.59 9.79 4.36
C ALA A 41 -4.98 10.50 5.57
N GLN A 42 -3.77 10.09 5.92
CA GLN A 42 -2.97 10.69 6.97
C GLN A 42 -1.82 11.46 6.36
N THR A 43 -1.63 12.71 6.75
CA THR A 43 -0.45 13.48 6.36
C THR A 43 0.55 13.50 7.51
N LEU A 44 1.78 13.02 7.25
CA LEU A 44 2.90 13.07 8.18
C LEU A 44 4.06 13.84 7.57
N ALA A 45 4.81 14.54 8.43
CA ALA A 45 6.12 15.03 8.01
C ALA A 45 7.05 13.85 7.73
N SER A 46 7.80 13.92 6.63
CA SER A 46 8.79 12.92 6.30
C SER A 46 9.94 12.91 7.30
N ALA A 47 10.32 11.74 7.73
CA ALA A 47 11.44 11.47 8.63
C ALA A 47 12.07 10.13 8.24
N THR A 48 13.27 9.82 8.72
CA THR A 48 13.92 8.54 8.45
C THR A 48 13.04 7.34 8.83
N SER A 49 12.26 7.47 9.90
CA SER A 49 11.22 6.51 10.31
C SER A 49 9.89 7.22 10.48
N VAL A 50 8.81 6.63 9.94
CA VAL A 50 7.46 7.14 10.05
C VAL A 50 6.52 6.05 10.58
N THR A 51 5.49 6.48 11.33
CA THR A 51 4.51 5.56 11.93
C THR A 51 3.11 5.90 11.41
N PRO A 52 2.64 5.24 10.35
CA PRO A 52 1.28 5.44 9.86
C PRO A 52 0.25 4.82 10.82
N THR A 53 -0.91 5.47 10.92
CA THR A 53 -2.09 4.96 11.65
C THR A 53 -3.26 4.63 10.72
N GLY A 54 -3.08 4.77 9.42
CA GLY A 54 -4.09 4.49 8.39
C GLY A 54 -3.47 3.86 7.15
N SER A 55 -4.31 3.38 6.26
CA SER A 55 -3.90 2.69 5.03
C SER A 55 -3.45 3.63 3.90
N THR A 56 -3.62 4.95 4.07
CA THR A 56 -3.17 5.95 3.10
C THR A 56 -2.29 6.97 3.81
N LEU A 57 -1.05 7.07 3.38
CA LEU A 57 -0.03 7.94 3.94
C LEU A 57 0.39 8.98 2.90
N ILE A 58 0.31 10.26 3.27
CA ILE A 58 0.85 11.38 2.50
C ILE A 58 2.05 11.93 3.25
N LEU A 59 3.22 11.84 2.68
CA LEU A 59 4.45 12.35 3.28
C LEU A 59 4.71 13.78 2.81
N SER A 60 4.88 14.71 3.75
CA SER A 60 5.27 16.09 3.46
C SER A 60 6.76 16.30 3.76
N GLY A 61 7.37 17.28 3.09
CA GLY A 61 8.79 17.60 3.30
C GLY A 61 9.73 16.92 2.30
N SER A 62 10.97 16.68 2.71
CA SER A 62 12.04 16.18 1.81
C SER A 62 12.99 15.19 2.45
N THR A 63 12.67 14.67 3.62
CA THR A 63 13.51 13.68 4.30
C THR A 63 13.22 12.28 3.73
N ASN A 64 14.26 11.55 3.37
CA ASN A 64 14.14 10.17 2.90
C ASN A 64 13.63 9.26 4.01
N VAL A 65 12.77 8.30 3.64
CA VAL A 65 12.16 7.35 4.57
C VAL A 65 12.77 5.98 4.34
N SER A 66 13.46 5.45 5.35
CA SER A 66 14.04 4.11 5.33
C SER A 66 13.23 3.09 6.10
N THR A 67 12.36 3.54 7.00
CA THR A 67 11.58 2.65 7.85
C THR A 67 10.13 3.15 7.98
N ILE A 68 9.20 2.24 7.81
CA ILE A 68 7.78 2.49 8.11
C ILE A 68 7.40 1.55 9.24
N THR A 69 7.19 2.12 10.43
CA THR A 69 6.89 1.33 11.64
C THR A 69 5.59 0.56 11.47
N ILE A 70 5.63 -0.72 11.83
CA ILE A 70 4.47 -1.61 11.82
C ILE A 70 3.92 -1.64 13.25
N THR A 71 2.74 -1.08 13.48
CA THR A 71 2.14 -1.07 14.82
C THR A 71 1.02 -2.09 14.98
N GLU A 72 -0.06 -1.96 14.24
CA GLU A 72 -1.25 -2.80 14.40
C GLU A 72 -1.79 -3.32 13.06
N THR A 73 -0.90 -3.61 12.12
CA THR A 73 -1.30 -4.12 10.82
C THR A 73 -1.28 -5.64 10.79
N ALA A 74 -2.21 -6.25 10.07
CA ALA A 74 -2.18 -7.65 9.77
C ALA A 74 -1.19 -7.98 8.65
N GLU A 75 -0.77 -9.23 8.56
CA GLU A 75 0.01 -9.69 7.40
C GLU A 75 -0.80 -9.50 6.11
N TYR A 76 -0.15 -9.01 5.06
CA TYR A 76 -0.75 -8.63 3.77
C TYR A 76 -1.62 -7.38 3.77
N ASP A 77 -1.62 -6.59 4.83
CA ASP A 77 -2.22 -5.25 4.78
C ASP A 77 -1.52 -4.36 3.75
N LEU A 78 -2.31 -3.50 3.12
CA LEU A 78 -1.84 -2.57 2.09
C LEU A 78 -1.65 -1.17 2.67
N LEU A 79 -0.57 -0.52 2.28
CA LEU A 79 -0.30 0.88 2.56
C LEU A 79 -0.09 1.63 1.24
N TYR A 80 -0.92 2.64 1.00
CA TYR A 80 -0.78 3.55 -0.14
C TYR A 80 0.05 4.76 0.28
N VAL A 81 1.20 4.95 -0.35
CA VAL A 81 2.13 6.03 0.01
C VAL A 81 2.21 7.04 -1.12
N PHE A 82 1.91 8.29 -0.80
CA PHE A 82 2.04 9.46 -1.65
C PHE A 82 3.02 10.46 -1.04
N THR A 83 3.35 11.50 -1.77
CA THR A 83 4.04 12.67 -1.21
C THR A 83 3.37 13.97 -1.62
N SER A 84 3.44 14.97 -0.76
CA SER A 84 3.19 16.37 -1.08
C SER A 84 4.48 17.19 -1.17
N GLY A 85 5.63 16.53 -1.08
CA GLY A 85 6.97 17.12 -1.15
C GLY A 85 7.89 16.34 -2.09
N THR A 86 9.18 16.29 -1.77
CA THR A 86 10.21 15.55 -2.50
C THR A 86 10.78 14.45 -1.61
N VAL A 87 10.04 13.38 -1.43
CA VAL A 87 10.38 12.29 -0.51
C VAL A 87 10.75 11.04 -1.30
N THR A 88 11.85 10.41 -0.90
CA THR A 88 12.34 9.14 -1.45
C THR A 88 12.15 8.03 -0.44
N LEU A 89 11.61 6.90 -0.84
CA LEU A 89 11.67 5.65 -0.09
C LEU A 89 13.02 4.99 -0.33
N VAL A 90 13.71 4.67 0.77
CA VAL A 90 15.01 4.00 0.71
C VAL A 90 14.81 2.49 0.67
N ASN A 91 15.39 1.85 -0.33
CA ASN A 91 15.29 0.41 -0.49
C ASN A 91 16.23 -0.34 0.46
N THR A 92 15.71 -1.37 1.10
CA THR A 92 16.52 -2.36 1.84
C THR A 92 16.56 -3.65 1.02
N SER A 93 17.72 -3.95 0.43
CA SER A 93 17.88 -5.11 -0.46
C SER A 93 17.62 -6.45 0.24
N SER A 94 17.92 -6.53 1.52
CA SER A 94 17.73 -7.71 2.37
C SER A 94 17.09 -7.30 3.69
N PRO A 95 15.75 -7.10 3.73
CA PRO A 95 15.06 -6.68 4.95
C PRO A 95 15.30 -7.66 6.10
N SER A 96 15.66 -7.12 7.25
CA SER A 96 15.94 -7.90 8.46
C SER A 96 15.40 -7.24 9.74
N SER A 97 14.99 -5.98 9.64
CA SER A 97 14.46 -5.20 10.75
C SER A 97 13.00 -4.83 10.53
N ALA A 98 12.27 -4.68 11.63
CA ALA A 98 10.86 -4.29 11.57
C ALA A 98 10.70 -2.93 10.88
N GLY A 99 9.82 -2.90 9.88
CA GLY A 99 9.53 -1.70 9.10
C GLY A 99 10.47 -1.43 7.93
N ASP A 100 11.46 -2.27 7.66
CA ASP A 100 12.29 -2.18 6.45
C ASP A 100 11.43 -2.18 5.18
N ILE A 101 11.90 -1.50 4.14
CA ILE A 101 11.17 -1.36 2.88
C ILE A 101 11.94 -2.06 1.75
N LYS A 102 11.31 -3.06 1.14
CA LYS A 102 11.82 -3.74 -0.05
C LYS A 102 11.10 -3.24 -1.28
N LEU A 103 11.82 -2.56 -2.16
CA LEU A 103 11.30 -2.06 -3.43
C LEU A 103 11.57 -3.04 -4.57
N LEU A 104 10.69 -3.08 -5.56
CA LEU A 104 10.74 -4.06 -6.67
C LEU A 104 11.99 -3.92 -7.52
N ALA A 105 12.37 -2.68 -7.86
CA ALA A 105 13.57 -2.43 -8.66
C ALA A 105 14.87 -2.61 -7.88
N ASN A 106 14.78 -2.88 -6.56
CA ASN A 106 15.92 -3.00 -5.66
C ASN A 106 16.80 -1.72 -5.59
N VAL A 107 16.21 -0.59 -5.87
CA VAL A 107 16.78 0.77 -5.78
C VAL A 107 15.81 1.69 -5.06
N ASP A 108 16.32 2.82 -4.57
CA ASP A 108 15.50 3.86 -3.94
C ASP A 108 14.47 4.40 -4.92
N LYS A 109 13.32 4.83 -4.40
CA LYS A 109 12.18 5.29 -5.21
C LYS A 109 11.66 6.63 -4.75
N ASP A 110 11.65 7.59 -5.67
CA ASP A 110 10.99 8.86 -5.46
C ASP A 110 9.47 8.69 -5.47
N LEU A 111 8.83 9.27 -4.48
CA LEU A 111 7.38 9.23 -4.37
C LEU A 111 6.71 10.25 -5.28
N SER A 112 5.51 9.95 -5.72
CA SER A 112 4.67 10.83 -6.52
C SER A 112 3.51 11.40 -5.69
N ALA A 113 3.08 12.61 -6.04
CA ALA A 113 1.88 13.22 -5.48
C ALA A 113 0.58 12.66 -6.08
N THR A 114 0.65 12.03 -7.25
CA THR A 114 -0.53 11.59 -8.02
C THR A 114 -0.61 10.08 -8.22
N VAL A 115 0.52 9.38 -8.11
CA VAL A 115 0.59 7.93 -8.28
C VAL A 115 1.08 7.31 -6.97
N PRO A 116 0.28 6.48 -6.30
CA PRO A 116 0.71 5.85 -5.06
C PRO A 116 1.81 4.82 -5.29
N THR A 117 2.77 4.77 -4.37
CA THR A 117 3.54 3.55 -4.16
C THR A 117 2.75 2.66 -3.22
N ILE A 118 2.42 1.46 -3.66
CA ILE A 118 1.65 0.52 -2.86
C ILE A 118 2.63 -0.43 -2.19
N LEU A 119 2.55 -0.51 -0.88
CA LEU A 119 3.33 -1.43 -0.07
C LEU A 119 2.41 -2.47 0.54
N ILE A 120 2.85 -3.71 0.58
CA ILE A 120 2.18 -4.81 1.26
C ILE A 120 3.05 -5.27 2.43
N ARG A 121 2.45 -5.47 3.59
CA ARG A 121 3.14 -6.04 4.73
C ARG A 121 3.40 -7.52 4.53
N LYS A 122 4.63 -7.96 4.77
CA LYS A 122 4.99 -9.38 4.83
C LYS A 122 5.94 -9.64 5.99
N GLY A 123 5.45 -10.32 7.01
CA GLY A 123 6.21 -10.47 8.27
C GLY A 123 6.45 -9.10 8.91
N ASP A 124 7.71 -8.77 9.16
CA ASP A 124 8.10 -7.54 9.85
C ASP A 124 8.53 -6.41 8.89
N PHE A 125 8.34 -6.55 7.58
CA PHE A 125 8.77 -5.56 6.61
C PHE A 125 7.72 -5.29 5.54
N TRP A 126 7.95 -4.23 4.76
CA TRP A 126 7.12 -3.81 3.66
C TRP A 126 7.73 -4.22 2.33
N ILE A 127 6.92 -4.74 1.42
CA ILE A 127 7.32 -5.05 0.05
C ILE A 127 6.49 -4.17 -0.89
N GLU A 128 7.12 -3.55 -1.88
CA GLU A 128 6.40 -2.86 -2.92
C GLU A 128 5.52 -3.84 -3.69
N TYR A 129 4.23 -3.52 -3.79
CA TYR A 129 3.24 -4.28 -4.54
C TYR A 129 2.93 -3.59 -5.86
N GLY A 130 2.85 -4.36 -6.91
CA GLY A 130 2.60 -3.85 -8.24
C GLY A 130 3.82 -4.06 -9.13
N GLY A 131 3.67 -4.85 -10.16
CA GLY A 131 4.74 -5.12 -11.12
C GLY A 131 5.18 -3.80 -11.75
N GLY A 132 6.46 -3.52 -11.69
CA GLY A 132 7.05 -2.57 -12.58
C GLY A 132 6.69 -3.01 -14.00
N ILE A 133 5.81 -2.27 -14.65
CA ILE A 133 5.77 -2.35 -16.10
C ILE A 133 7.09 -1.73 -16.52
N THR A 134 8.04 -2.56 -16.84
CA THR A 134 9.24 -2.11 -17.51
C THR A 134 8.79 -1.51 -18.82
N ASN A 135 8.94 -0.20 -18.93
CA ASN A 135 8.57 0.53 -20.15
C ASN A 135 9.62 0.34 -21.26
N SER A 136 10.53 -0.59 -21.08
CA SER A 136 11.59 -0.87 -22.05
C SER A 136 11.29 -2.21 -22.74
N LEU A 137 11.26 -2.19 -24.04
CA LEU A 137 11.16 -3.42 -24.84
C LEU A 137 12.31 -4.41 -24.56
N ASN A 138 13.45 -3.90 -24.09
CA ASN A 138 14.60 -4.72 -23.71
C ASN A 138 14.38 -5.52 -22.40
N ASP A 139 13.35 -5.19 -21.64
CA ASP A 139 12.98 -5.89 -20.40
C ASP A 139 12.01 -7.05 -20.65
N ILE A 140 11.52 -7.19 -21.88
CA ILE A 140 10.79 -8.37 -22.33
C ILE A 140 11.85 -9.43 -22.64
N GLY A 141 11.90 -10.49 -21.84
CA GLY A 141 12.99 -11.47 -21.83
C GLY A 141 13.31 -12.19 -23.15
N ASP A 142 12.50 -12.00 -24.18
CA ASP A 142 12.66 -12.52 -25.54
C ASP A 142 13.02 -11.43 -26.57
N VAL A 143 13.14 -10.18 -26.14
CA VAL A 143 13.51 -9.05 -27.02
C VAL A 143 14.90 -8.55 -26.64
N VAL A 144 15.85 -8.72 -27.53
CA VAL A 144 17.21 -8.20 -27.37
C VAL A 144 17.41 -7.03 -28.32
N ILE A 145 17.53 -5.83 -27.77
CA ILE A 145 17.85 -4.62 -28.54
C ILE A 145 19.31 -4.27 -28.25
N THR A 146 20.19 -4.51 -29.19
CA THR A 146 21.64 -4.39 -29.00
C THR A 146 22.23 -3.04 -29.43
N SER A 147 21.61 -2.34 -30.33
CA SER A 147 21.90 -0.94 -30.63
C SER A 147 20.73 -0.33 -31.40
N VAL A 148 20.29 0.84 -30.99
CA VAL A 148 19.19 1.56 -31.63
C VAL A 148 19.72 2.90 -32.09
N ASP A 149 19.70 3.14 -33.40
CA ASP A 149 19.92 4.46 -33.97
C ASP A 149 18.59 5.24 -34.08
N ASN A 150 18.67 6.56 -34.20
CA ASN A 150 17.51 7.45 -34.14
C ASN A 150 16.45 7.22 -35.24
N GLU A 151 16.73 6.35 -36.22
CA GLU A 151 15.87 6.02 -37.34
C GLU A 151 15.47 4.53 -37.38
N ASP A 152 15.82 3.77 -36.35
CA ASP A 152 15.51 2.35 -36.31
C ASP A 152 14.02 2.12 -36.04
N VAL A 153 13.39 1.33 -36.91
CA VAL A 153 11.99 0.91 -36.78
C VAL A 153 11.97 -0.59 -36.49
N LEU A 154 11.21 -0.98 -35.47
CA LEU A 154 10.96 -2.40 -35.21
C LEU A 154 10.20 -2.99 -36.40
N ALA A 155 10.82 -3.90 -37.15
CA ALA A 155 10.21 -4.64 -38.23
C ALA A 155 9.94 -6.08 -37.78
N TYR A 156 8.74 -6.57 -38.07
CA TYR A 156 8.42 -7.99 -37.90
C TYR A 156 8.95 -8.76 -39.10
N ASP A 157 9.86 -9.70 -38.86
CA ASP A 157 10.31 -10.64 -39.86
C ASP A 157 9.42 -11.92 -39.82
N SER A 158 8.61 -12.09 -40.84
CA SER A 158 7.70 -13.24 -40.98
C SER A 158 8.31 -14.45 -41.67
N THR A 159 9.62 -14.41 -41.94
CA THR A 159 10.32 -15.54 -42.61
C THR A 159 10.92 -16.49 -41.59
N THR A 160 10.14 -17.45 -41.14
CA THR A 160 10.55 -18.72 -40.56
C THR A 160 9.80 -19.86 -41.18
#